data_763228594084abf094109c67b82d2242
#
_entry.id   763228594084abf094109c67b82d2242
#
_cell.length_a   1.000
_cell.length_b   1.000
_cell.length_c   1.000
_cell.angle_alpha   90.00
_cell.angle_beta   90.00
_cell.angle_gamma   90.00
#
_symmetry.space_group_name_H-M   'P 1'
#
loop_
_entity.id
_entity.type
_entity.pdbx_description
1 polymer ?
#
loop_
_entity_poly.entity_id
_entity_poly.type
_entity_poly.pdbx_seq_one_letter_code
_entity_poly.pdbx_strand_id
1 'polypeptide(L)'
;MTAHPLAVRLVEHLRGGREIRVLEFASGAGRNTRALREAGLDVTTVDDRTAASAAPFAGVPDGFAAALSTHGLLHGTPATVAGHVSQIARRLAKNGMLYATFGSVRDARFGQGERVDASTFAAAEGDERGVAHAFFDRAQLVALLDPHFAIESLEEHNADEVAGKWAHRQRPLSGAVHWFAVATVLETRR
;
A
#
# COMPACT_ATOMS: atom_id res chain seq x y z
N MET A 1 0.02 -18.48 7.61
CA MET A 1 0.78 -17.35 6.99
C MET A 1 0.51 -16.13 7.85
N THR A 2 1.53 -15.50 8.44
CA THR A 2 1.37 -14.35 9.35
C THR A 2 0.95 -13.08 8.61
N ALA A 3 0.09 -12.27 9.23
CA ALA A 3 -0.30 -10.98 8.69
C ALA A 3 0.90 -10.01 8.60
N HIS A 4 0.83 -9.03 7.71
CA HIS A 4 1.85 -7.99 7.62
C HIS A 4 1.87 -7.13 8.90
N PRO A 5 3.04 -6.63 9.39
CA PRO A 5 3.10 -5.81 10.61
C PRO A 5 2.17 -4.60 10.59
N LEU A 6 2.00 -3.93 9.45
CA LEU A 6 1.03 -2.84 9.32
C LEU A 6 -0.43 -3.29 9.50
N ALA A 7 -0.78 -4.52 9.07
CA ALA A 7 -2.10 -5.07 9.33
C ALA A 7 -2.32 -5.36 10.83
N VAL A 8 -1.30 -5.86 11.53
CA VAL A 8 -1.34 -6.06 12.98
C VAL A 8 -1.52 -4.72 13.69
N ARG A 9 -0.71 -3.70 13.35
CA ARG A 9 -0.80 -2.34 13.91
C ARG A 9 -2.18 -1.71 13.66
N LEU A 10 -2.76 -1.90 12.46
CA LEU A 10 -4.11 -1.45 12.15
C LEU A 10 -5.16 -2.10 13.06
N VAL A 11 -5.10 -3.43 13.23
CA VAL A 11 -6.02 -4.17 14.11
C VAL A 11 -5.91 -3.66 15.55
N GLU A 12 -4.69 -3.46 16.05
CA GLU A 12 -4.46 -2.94 17.40
C GLU A 12 -5.04 -1.53 17.58
N HIS A 13 -4.87 -0.66 16.59
CA HIS A 13 -5.42 0.70 16.60
C HIS A 13 -6.95 0.70 16.63
N LEU A 14 -7.60 -0.18 15.87
CA LEU A 14 -9.06 -0.24 15.74
C LEU A 14 -9.74 -1.13 16.78
N ARG A 15 -8.97 -1.72 17.70
CA ARG A 15 -9.48 -2.66 18.71
C ARG A 15 -10.57 -2.02 19.59
N GLY A 16 -11.69 -2.73 19.74
CA GLY A 16 -12.82 -2.33 20.60
C GLY A 16 -13.89 -1.50 19.91
N GLY A 17 -13.71 -1.11 18.65
CA GLY A 17 -14.79 -0.51 17.84
C GLY A 17 -15.81 -1.56 17.39
N ARG A 18 -17.02 -1.10 17.04
CA ARG A 18 -18.08 -1.94 16.43
C ARG A 18 -18.24 -1.57 14.95
N GLU A 19 -18.48 -2.59 14.10
CA GLU A 19 -18.79 -2.41 12.67
C GLU A 19 -17.77 -1.54 11.93
N ILE A 20 -16.48 -1.75 12.25
CA ILE A 20 -15.41 -0.93 11.66
C ILE A 20 -15.12 -1.42 10.24
N ARG A 21 -15.30 -0.51 9.29
CA ARG A 21 -15.04 -0.77 7.86
C ARG A 21 -13.61 -0.43 7.51
N VAL A 22 -12.94 -1.37 6.86
CA VAL A 22 -11.56 -1.25 6.39
C VAL A 22 -11.51 -1.46 4.88
N LEU A 23 -10.81 -0.60 4.16
CA LEU A 23 -10.50 -0.74 2.75
C LEU A 23 -9.14 -1.43 2.62
N GLU A 24 -9.06 -2.56 1.93
CA GLU A 24 -7.78 -3.18 1.58
C GLU A 24 -7.55 -3.06 0.06
N PHE A 25 -6.52 -2.30 -0.30
CA PHE A 25 -6.10 -2.11 -1.69
C PHE A 25 -4.98 -3.09 -2.04
N ALA A 26 -5.13 -3.80 -3.17
CA ALA A 26 -4.21 -4.82 -3.65
C ALA A 26 -4.03 -6.00 -2.65
N SER A 27 -5.15 -6.59 -2.27
CA SER A 27 -5.18 -7.67 -1.26
C SER A 27 -4.43 -8.95 -1.67
N GLY A 28 -4.14 -9.13 -2.96
CA GLY A 28 -3.43 -10.29 -3.51
C GLY A 28 -4.11 -11.62 -3.12
N ALA A 29 -3.37 -12.51 -2.47
CA ALA A 29 -3.89 -13.79 -1.99
C ALA A 29 -4.76 -13.69 -0.71
N GLY A 30 -5.08 -12.49 -0.24
CA GLY A 30 -5.98 -12.26 0.90
C GLY A 30 -5.39 -12.60 2.27
N ARG A 31 -4.07 -12.56 2.43
CA ARG A 31 -3.39 -12.85 3.69
C ARG A 31 -3.79 -11.89 4.81
N ASN A 32 -3.73 -10.60 4.53
CA ASN A 32 -4.15 -9.59 5.50
C ASN A 32 -5.67 -9.52 5.61
N THR A 33 -6.41 -9.65 4.49
CA THR A 33 -7.88 -9.74 4.49
C THR A 33 -8.39 -10.74 5.51
N ARG A 34 -7.78 -11.94 5.54
CA ARG A 34 -8.16 -12.97 6.50
C ARG A 34 -7.92 -12.51 7.93
N ALA A 35 -6.72 -12.00 8.23
CA ALA A 35 -6.38 -11.54 9.58
C ALA A 35 -7.27 -10.39 10.05
N LEU A 36 -7.60 -9.44 9.17
CA LEU A 36 -8.51 -8.34 9.47
C LEU A 36 -9.93 -8.85 9.78
N ARG A 37 -10.44 -9.80 8.98
CA ARG A 37 -11.77 -10.40 9.22
C ARG A 37 -11.82 -11.25 10.48
N GLU A 38 -10.76 -12.02 10.77
CA GLU A 38 -10.63 -12.78 12.04
C GLU A 38 -10.59 -11.84 13.25
N ALA A 39 -10.11 -10.60 13.09
CA ALA A 39 -10.19 -9.56 14.12
C ALA A 39 -11.56 -8.86 14.22
N GLY A 40 -12.57 -9.29 13.45
CA GLY A 40 -13.93 -8.74 13.47
C GLY A 40 -14.15 -7.49 12.65
N LEU A 41 -13.22 -7.14 11.73
CA LEU A 41 -13.35 -5.97 10.86
C LEU A 41 -14.15 -6.30 9.58
N ASP A 42 -14.96 -5.34 9.12
CA ASP A 42 -15.64 -5.42 7.81
C ASP A 42 -14.68 -4.94 6.72
N VAL A 43 -14.20 -5.88 5.89
CA VAL A 43 -13.14 -5.63 4.92
C VAL A 43 -13.70 -5.63 3.50
N THR A 44 -13.61 -4.45 2.85
CA THR A 44 -13.80 -4.28 1.41
C THR A 44 -12.44 -4.35 0.71
N THR A 45 -12.30 -5.23 -0.27
CA THR A 45 -11.05 -5.39 -1.05
C THR A 45 -11.19 -4.72 -2.42
N VAL A 46 -10.11 -4.06 -2.86
CA VAL A 46 -9.94 -3.54 -4.21
C VAL A 46 -8.69 -4.15 -4.81
N ASP A 47 -8.82 -4.78 -5.98
CA ASP A 47 -7.68 -5.43 -6.66
C ASP A 47 -6.94 -4.40 -7.54
N ASP A 48 -5.61 -4.34 -7.43
CA ASP A 48 -4.75 -3.51 -8.25
C ASP A 48 -4.59 -4.05 -9.70
N ARG A 49 -4.81 -5.36 -9.92
CA ARG A 49 -4.80 -5.96 -11.26
C ARG A 49 -5.96 -5.51 -12.12
N THR A 50 -7.01 -4.99 -11.52
CA THR A 50 -8.03 -4.21 -12.21
C THR A 50 -7.57 -2.75 -12.45
N ALA A 51 -6.38 -2.37 -11.99
CA ALA A 51 -5.79 -1.06 -12.26
C ALA A 51 -5.41 -0.81 -13.74
N ALA A 52 -5.38 -1.84 -14.57
CA ALA A 52 -5.52 -1.67 -16.03
C ALA A 52 -6.92 -1.12 -16.42
N SER A 53 -7.91 -1.21 -15.52
CA SER A 53 -9.17 -0.50 -15.59
C SER A 53 -8.95 0.95 -15.15
N ALA A 54 -9.45 1.90 -15.92
CA ALA A 54 -9.34 3.34 -15.63
C ALA A 54 -10.01 3.78 -14.29
N ALA A 55 -10.62 2.86 -13.54
CA ALA A 55 -11.33 3.16 -12.29
C ALA A 55 -11.37 1.97 -11.31
N PRO A 56 -10.25 1.55 -10.69
CA PRO A 56 -10.23 0.40 -9.77
C PRO A 56 -11.13 0.60 -8.53
N PHE A 57 -11.49 1.83 -8.22
CA PHE A 57 -12.36 2.19 -7.11
C PHE A 57 -13.83 2.46 -7.51
N ALA A 58 -14.24 2.13 -8.74
CA ALA A 58 -15.63 2.32 -9.16
C ALA A 58 -16.57 1.48 -8.28
N GLY A 59 -17.62 2.12 -7.74
CA GLY A 59 -18.59 1.47 -6.86
C GLY A 59 -18.11 1.19 -5.43
N VAL A 60 -16.87 1.51 -5.10
CA VAL A 60 -16.38 1.41 -3.72
C VAL A 60 -16.97 2.54 -2.89
N PRO A 61 -17.69 2.25 -1.78
CA PRO A 61 -18.30 3.27 -0.95
C PRO A 61 -17.25 4.10 -0.19
N ASP A 62 -17.71 5.21 0.41
CA ASP A 62 -16.89 6.05 1.30
C ASP A 62 -17.10 5.67 2.79
N GLY A 63 -16.32 6.27 3.69
CA GLY A 63 -16.50 6.17 5.13
C GLY A 63 -15.75 5.02 5.79
N PHE A 64 -14.61 4.61 5.25
CA PHE A 64 -13.73 3.63 5.89
C PHE A 64 -12.95 4.26 7.05
N ALA A 65 -12.88 3.56 8.17
CA ALA A 65 -12.08 3.96 9.33
C ALA A 65 -10.57 3.87 9.05
N ALA A 66 -10.18 2.91 8.22
CA ALA A 66 -8.80 2.77 7.78
C ALA A 66 -8.71 2.18 6.37
N ALA A 67 -7.56 2.42 5.72
CA ALA A 67 -7.13 1.72 4.52
C ALA A 67 -5.81 1.01 4.77
N LEU A 68 -5.68 -0.19 4.23
CA LEU A 68 -4.46 -0.99 4.22
C LEU A 68 -4.02 -1.24 2.78
N SER A 69 -2.74 -1.02 2.48
CA SER A 69 -2.13 -1.48 1.24
C SER A 69 -0.70 -1.95 1.48
N THR A 70 -0.49 -3.24 1.41
CA THR A 70 0.85 -3.82 1.50
C THR A 70 1.26 -4.35 0.13
N HIS A 71 2.28 -3.74 -0.48
CA HIS A 71 2.79 -4.01 -1.84
C HIS A 71 1.89 -3.55 -3.01
N GLY A 72 0.74 -2.92 -2.78
CA GLY A 72 -0.09 -2.40 -3.87
C GLY A 72 0.33 -1.01 -4.35
N LEU A 73 0.70 -0.13 -3.42
CA LEU A 73 1.07 1.26 -3.72
C LEU A 73 2.54 1.42 -4.19
N LEU A 74 3.08 0.40 -4.81
CA LEU A 74 4.35 0.43 -5.53
C LEU A 74 4.17 0.07 -7.02
N HIS A 75 3.00 -0.48 -7.42
CA HIS A 75 2.73 -0.86 -8.80
C HIS A 75 2.35 0.36 -9.66
N GLY A 76 2.92 0.44 -10.84
CA GLY A 76 2.74 1.53 -11.79
C GLY A 76 3.79 2.64 -11.66
N THR A 77 3.49 3.80 -12.25
CA THR A 77 4.33 5.01 -12.16
C THR A 77 4.00 5.82 -10.91
N PRO A 78 4.84 6.80 -10.50
CA PRO A 78 4.50 7.73 -9.42
C PRO A 78 3.14 8.43 -9.61
N ALA A 79 2.77 8.76 -10.85
CA ALA A 79 1.48 9.35 -11.17
C ALA A 79 0.32 8.36 -10.91
N THR A 80 0.50 7.08 -11.26
CA THR A 80 -0.47 6.02 -10.95
C THR A 80 -0.65 5.86 -9.45
N VAL A 81 0.46 5.79 -8.70
CA VAL A 81 0.43 5.67 -7.24
C VAL A 81 -0.25 6.88 -6.59
N ALA A 82 0.05 8.11 -7.05
CA ALA A 82 -0.60 9.33 -6.58
C ALA A 82 -2.12 9.30 -6.81
N GLY A 83 -2.55 8.81 -7.97
CA GLY A 83 -3.97 8.59 -8.27
C GLY A 83 -4.63 7.63 -7.28
N HIS A 84 -3.99 6.50 -6.96
CA HIS A 84 -4.51 5.53 -5.98
C HIS A 84 -4.55 6.12 -4.56
N VAL A 85 -3.50 6.82 -4.13
CA VAL A 85 -3.44 7.51 -2.83
C VAL A 85 -4.58 8.53 -2.69
N SER A 86 -4.82 9.35 -3.71
CA SER A 86 -5.94 10.30 -3.75
C SER A 86 -7.31 9.61 -3.66
N GLN A 87 -7.49 8.50 -4.38
CA GLN A 87 -8.73 7.72 -4.35
C GLN A 87 -8.97 7.06 -2.99
N ILE A 88 -7.94 6.56 -2.33
CA ILE A 88 -8.00 6.01 -0.98
C ILE A 88 -8.38 7.12 0.01
N ALA A 89 -7.71 8.28 -0.04
CA ALA A 89 -7.97 9.41 0.85
C ALA A 89 -9.44 9.86 0.81
N ARG A 90 -10.04 9.93 -0.39
CA ARG A 90 -11.45 10.31 -0.56
C ARG A 90 -12.43 9.34 0.09
N ARG A 91 -12.05 8.07 0.26
CA ARG A 91 -12.91 7.03 0.82
C ARG A 91 -12.78 6.87 2.32
N LEU A 92 -11.77 7.45 2.91
CA LEU A 92 -11.60 7.44 4.35
C LEU A 92 -12.62 8.38 5.03
N ALA A 93 -13.10 7.93 6.18
CA ALA A 93 -13.89 8.77 7.08
C ALA A 93 -13.02 9.88 7.68
N LYS A 94 -13.65 10.87 8.30
CA LYS A 94 -12.94 11.86 9.12
C LYS A 94 -12.04 11.14 10.14
N ASN A 95 -10.78 11.56 10.25
CA ASN A 95 -9.72 10.93 11.05
C ASN A 95 -9.40 9.47 10.63
N GLY A 96 -9.84 9.05 9.46
CA GLY A 96 -9.48 7.75 8.93
C GLY A 96 -7.99 7.64 8.62
N MET A 97 -7.44 6.45 8.72
CA MET A 97 -6.00 6.22 8.65
C MET A 97 -5.58 5.39 7.43
N LEU A 98 -4.42 5.71 6.90
CA LEU A 98 -3.72 4.92 5.89
C LEU A 98 -2.57 4.14 6.54
N TYR A 99 -2.51 2.84 6.25
CA TYR A 99 -1.40 1.93 6.56
C TYR A 99 -0.89 1.38 5.23
N ALA A 100 0.29 1.80 4.80
CA ALA A 100 0.75 1.44 3.46
C ALA A 100 2.26 1.18 3.37
N THR A 101 2.64 0.36 2.37
CA THR A 101 4.04 0.24 1.96
C THR A 101 4.24 0.85 0.57
N PHE A 102 5.41 1.46 0.36
CA PHE A 102 5.86 2.01 -0.93
C PHE A 102 7.27 1.52 -1.24
N GLY A 103 7.64 1.45 -2.51
CA GLY A 103 9.00 1.09 -2.92
C GLY A 103 10.00 2.17 -2.54
N SER A 104 11.16 1.78 -2.01
CA SER A 104 12.27 2.70 -1.74
C SER A 104 13.27 2.72 -2.90
N VAL A 105 13.89 3.86 -3.16
CA VAL A 105 15.07 3.97 -4.06
C VAL A 105 16.28 3.16 -3.56
N ARG A 106 16.23 2.66 -2.32
CA ARG A 106 17.24 1.74 -1.75
C ARG A 106 16.92 0.26 -1.95
N ASP A 107 15.76 -0.05 -2.55
CA ASP A 107 15.40 -1.42 -2.91
C ASP A 107 16.35 -1.96 -3.97
N ALA A 108 16.74 -3.23 -3.86
CA ALA A 108 17.64 -3.87 -4.82
C ALA A 108 17.09 -3.91 -6.25
N ARG A 109 15.79 -3.73 -6.45
CA ARG A 109 15.14 -3.67 -7.77
C ARG A 109 15.22 -2.28 -8.42
N PHE A 110 15.54 -1.24 -7.65
CA PHE A 110 15.72 0.09 -8.21
C PHE A 110 16.85 0.10 -9.24
N GLY A 111 16.57 0.57 -10.44
CA GLY A 111 17.51 0.55 -11.55
C GLY A 111 17.63 -0.80 -12.29
N GLN A 112 16.82 -1.81 -11.91
CA GLN A 112 16.83 -3.12 -12.56
C GLN A 112 15.63 -3.29 -13.51
N GLY A 113 15.87 -4.01 -14.61
CA GLY A 113 14.83 -4.25 -15.62
C GLY A 113 14.64 -3.11 -16.63
N GLU A 114 13.46 -3.03 -17.22
CA GLU A 114 13.12 -2.00 -18.19
C GLU A 114 12.80 -0.69 -17.49
N ARG A 115 13.50 0.39 -17.88
CA ARG A 115 13.23 1.73 -17.32
C ARG A 115 12.01 2.35 -17.99
N VAL A 116 10.96 2.61 -17.21
CA VAL A 116 9.73 3.29 -17.66
C VAL A 116 9.87 4.81 -17.53
N ASP A 117 10.38 5.28 -16.38
CA ASP A 117 10.72 6.70 -16.13
C ASP A 117 11.91 6.81 -15.16
N ALA A 118 12.13 7.99 -14.56
CA ALA A 118 13.29 8.24 -13.69
C ALA A 118 13.29 7.39 -12.42
N SER A 119 12.12 6.99 -11.92
CA SER A 119 11.94 6.26 -10.67
C SER A 119 11.06 5.01 -10.80
N THR A 120 10.78 4.58 -12.05
CA THR A 120 9.93 3.41 -12.34
C THR A 120 10.67 2.41 -13.22
N PHE A 121 10.71 1.17 -12.76
CA PHE A 121 11.34 0.06 -13.47
C PHE A 121 10.40 -1.14 -13.53
N ALA A 122 10.32 -1.79 -14.70
CA ALA A 122 9.54 -3.01 -14.88
C ALA A 122 10.46 -4.23 -14.80
N ALA A 123 10.08 -5.22 -13.99
CA ALA A 123 10.85 -6.43 -13.83
C ALA A 123 11.05 -7.17 -15.17
N ALA A 124 12.28 -7.55 -15.48
CA ALA A 124 12.61 -8.31 -16.72
C ALA A 124 12.24 -9.79 -16.58
N GLU A 125 12.17 -10.31 -15.36
CA GLU A 125 11.99 -11.73 -15.05
C GLU A 125 11.09 -11.94 -13.82
N GLY A 126 10.64 -13.19 -13.61
CA GLY A 126 9.89 -13.62 -12.43
C GLY A 126 8.37 -13.40 -12.58
N ASP A 127 7.67 -13.56 -11.47
CA ASP A 127 6.21 -13.52 -11.40
C ASP A 127 5.63 -12.12 -11.72
N GLU A 128 6.44 -11.08 -11.57
CA GLU A 128 6.09 -9.68 -11.84
C GLU A 128 6.75 -9.16 -13.13
N ARG A 129 7.12 -10.04 -14.06
CA ARG A 129 7.68 -9.64 -15.35
C ARG A 129 6.75 -8.65 -16.06
N GLY A 130 7.32 -7.51 -16.46
CA GLY A 130 6.59 -6.43 -17.14
C GLY A 130 5.73 -5.56 -16.23
N VAL A 131 5.65 -5.87 -14.92
CA VAL A 131 4.95 -5.03 -13.95
C VAL A 131 5.87 -3.88 -13.57
N ALA A 132 5.42 -2.65 -13.84
CA ALA A 132 6.13 -1.43 -13.45
C ALA A 132 6.05 -1.21 -11.94
N HIS A 133 7.19 -0.87 -11.30
CA HIS A 133 7.29 -0.56 -9.89
C HIS A 133 7.84 0.85 -9.72
N ALA A 134 7.13 1.69 -8.99
CA ALA A 134 7.57 3.02 -8.60
C ALA A 134 8.39 2.97 -7.31
N PHE A 135 9.50 3.71 -7.30
CA PHE A 135 10.40 3.82 -6.16
C PHE A 135 10.51 5.29 -5.74
N PHE A 136 10.53 5.53 -4.46
CA PHE A 136 10.51 6.86 -3.88
C PHE A 136 11.66 7.06 -2.90
N ASP A 137 12.27 8.24 -2.94
CA ASP A 137 12.99 8.75 -1.78
C ASP A 137 12.01 9.34 -0.75
N ARG A 138 12.54 9.74 0.42
CA ARG A 138 11.70 10.27 1.49
C ARG A 138 10.99 11.56 1.10
N ALA A 139 11.65 12.46 0.40
CA ALA A 139 11.08 13.74 0.02
C ALA A 139 9.96 13.60 -1.01
N GLN A 140 10.15 12.73 -2.00
CA GLN A 140 9.14 12.40 -2.99
C GLN A 140 7.90 11.78 -2.35
N LEU A 141 8.09 10.88 -1.37
CA LEU A 141 6.98 10.21 -0.70
C LEU A 141 6.23 11.17 0.24
N VAL A 142 6.93 12.06 0.94
CA VAL A 142 6.29 13.14 1.70
C VAL A 142 5.45 14.01 0.77
N ALA A 143 6.02 14.49 -0.34
CA ALA A 143 5.29 15.32 -1.31
C ALA A 143 4.06 14.61 -1.93
N LEU A 144 4.11 13.28 -2.06
CA LEU A 144 2.98 12.47 -2.53
C LEU A 144 1.86 12.36 -1.50
N LEU A 145 2.19 12.26 -0.21
CA LEU A 145 1.22 12.05 0.86
C LEU A 145 0.64 13.36 1.42
N ASP A 146 1.46 14.41 1.57
CA ASP A 146 1.10 15.70 2.19
C ASP A 146 -0.20 16.35 1.65
N PRO A 147 -0.58 16.23 0.37
CA PRO A 147 -1.84 16.81 -0.11
C PRO A 147 -3.09 16.18 0.51
N HIS A 148 -2.97 14.98 1.06
CA HIS A 148 -4.09 14.16 1.51
C HIS A 148 -3.99 13.71 2.97
N PHE A 149 -2.78 13.65 3.53
CA PHE A 149 -2.51 12.98 4.79
C PHE A 149 -1.54 13.76 5.70
N ALA A 150 -1.81 13.75 6.99
CA ALA A 150 -0.83 14.05 8.02
C ALA A 150 -0.04 12.77 8.34
N ILE A 151 1.26 12.78 8.06
CA ILE A 151 2.13 11.61 8.25
C ILE A 151 2.43 11.45 9.74
N GLU A 152 2.08 10.30 10.33
CA GLU A 152 2.38 9.95 11.71
C GLU A 152 3.72 9.21 11.84
N SER A 153 3.96 8.26 10.93
CA SER A 153 5.25 7.57 10.81
C SER A 153 5.56 7.26 9.36
N LEU A 154 6.83 7.40 9.01
CA LEU A 154 7.38 7.06 7.70
C LEU A 154 8.78 6.51 7.91
N GLU A 155 8.89 5.19 7.87
CA GLU A 155 10.08 4.44 8.21
C GLU A 155 10.47 3.51 7.06
N GLU A 156 11.76 3.39 6.81
CA GLU A 156 12.29 2.50 5.79
C GLU A 156 12.74 1.19 6.44
N HIS A 157 12.23 0.08 5.91
CA HIS A 157 12.53 -1.25 6.44
C HIS A 157 13.00 -2.20 5.34
N ASN A 158 13.88 -3.13 5.72
CA ASN A 158 14.10 -4.33 4.94
C ASN A 158 12.81 -5.17 5.00
N ALA A 159 12.11 -5.28 3.89
CA ALA A 159 10.82 -5.95 3.84
C ALA A 159 10.92 -7.45 4.13
N ASP A 160 12.05 -8.09 3.77
CA ASP A 160 12.26 -9.51 4.03
C ASP A 160 12.46 -9.81 5.52
N GLU A 161 13.06 -8.89 6.27
CA GLU A 161 13.31 -9.05 7.72
C GLU A 161 12.02 -8.82 8.52
N VAL A 162 11.23 -7.81 8.14
CA VAL A 162 10.07 -7.35 8.90
C VAL A 162 8.79 -8.10 8.51
N ALA A 163 8.57 -8.32 7.23
CA ALA A 163 7.33 -8.91 6.71
C ALA A 163 7.46 -10.40 6.34
N GLY A 164 8.69 -10.93 6.35
CA GLY A 164 8.99 -12.30 5.94
C GLY A 164 8.97 -12.50 4.42
N LYS A 165 9.47 -13.63 3.97
CA LYS A 165 9.67 -14.00 2.55
C LYS A 165 8.35 -14.36 1.83
N TRP A 166 7.31 -13.60 1.99
CA TRP A 166 5.98 -13.95 1.50
C TRP A 166 5.60 -13.31 0.16
N ALA A 167 6.26 -12.21 -0.21
CA ALA A 167 5.93 -11.46 -1.40
C ALA A 167 6.34 -12.22 -2.69
N HIS A 168 7.43 -12.98 -2.64
CA HIS A 168 7.96 -13.69 -3.80
C HIS A 168 8.19 -15.17 -3.49
N ARG A 169 7.24 -16.02 -3.87
CA ARG A 169 7.30 -17.46 -3.57
C ARG A 169 8.50 -18.16 -4.20
N GLN A 170 8.96 -17.71 -5.36
CA GLN A 170 9.96 -18.44 -6.17
C GLN A 170 11.39 -17.90 -6.03
N ARG A 171 11.58 -16.64 -5.67
CA ARG A 171 12.90 -16.03 -5.41
C ARG A 171 12.78 -15.03 -4.28
N PRO A 172 13.29 -15.32 -3.08
CA PRO A 172 13.45 -14.30 -2.08
C PRO A 172 14.42 -13.24 -2.64
N LEU A 173 13.90 -12.06 -2.96
CA LEU A 173 14.73 -10.92 -3.32
C LEU A 173 15.43 -10.48 -2.03
N SER A 174 16.70 -10.87 -1.88
CA SER A 174 17.52 -10.27 -0.84
C SER A 174 17.66 -8.78 -1.14
N GLY A 175 17.34 -7.93 -0.16
CA GLY A 175 17.50 -6.50 -0.28
C GLY A 175 16.23 -5.75 -0.73
N ALA A 176 15.05 -6.33 -0.57
CA ALA A 176 13.79 -5.60 -0.70
C ALA A 176 13.68 -4.54 0.40
N VAL A 177 13.64 -3.27 0.03
CA VAL A 177 13.53 -2.15 0.97
C VAL A 177 12.27 -1.34 0.65
N HIS A 178 11.39 -1.25 1.65
CA HIS A 178 10.14 -0.53 1.51
C HIS A 178 9.99 0.54 2.59
N TRP A 179 9.31 1.63 2.22
CA TRP A 179 8.76 2.58 3.16
C TRP A 179 7.50 2.01 3.79
N PHE A 180 7.40 2.08 5.11
CA PHE A 180 6.20 1.79 5.88
C PHE A 180 5.63 3.12 6.36
N ALA A 181 4.44 3.45 5.89
CA ALA A 181 3.76 4.70 6.19
C ALA A 181 2.51 4.45 7.03
N VAL A 182 2.33 5.26 8.05
CA VAL A 182 1.07 5.43 8.78
C VAL A 182 0.74 6.91 8.77
N ALA A 183 -0.48 7.24 8.34
CA ALA A 183 -0.88 8.62 8.17
C ALA A 183 -2.39 8.80 8.37
N THR A 184 -2.82 9.93 8.90
CA THR A 184 -4.22 10.30 9.10
C THR A 184 -4.69 11.17 7.95
N VAL A 185 -5.89 10.89 7.40
CA VAL A 185 -6.46 11.69 6.32
C VAL A 185 -6.71 13.13 6.78
N LEU A 186 -6.31 14.09 5.97
CA LEU A 186 -6.62 15.50 6.19
C LEU A 186 -8.09 15.79 5.94
N GLU A 187 -8.68 16.66 6.76
CA GLU A 187 -10.02 17.16 6.45
C GLU A 187 -9.98 17.97 5.15
N THR A 188 -10.66 17.48 4.13
CA THR A 188 -10.84 18.26 2.90
C THR A 188 -11.62 19.50 3.27
N ARG A 189 -11.01 20.69 3.18
CA ARG A 189 -11.76 21.96 3.24
C ARG A 189 -12.74 21.95 2.06
N ARG A 190 -14.02 21.79 2.35
CA ARG A 190 -15.11 21.98 1.38
C ARG A 190 -15.25 23.46 1.05
#